data_aeb0d4ea562ade0f083c0e20461176c3
#
_entry.id   aeb0d4ea562ade0f083c0e20461176c3
#
_cell.length_a   1.000
_cell.length_b   1.000
_cell.length_c   1.000
_cell.angle_alpha   90.00
_cell.angle_beta   90.00
_cell.angle_gamma   90.00
#
_symmetry.space_group_name_H-M   'P 1'
#
loop_
_entity.id
_entity.type
_entity.pdbx_description
1 polymer ?
#
loop_
_entity_poly.entity_id
_entity_poly.type
_entity_poly.pdbx_seq_one_letter_code
_entity_poly.pdbx_strand_id
1 'polypeptide(L)'
;LMAGYILKRLVSAVPVLLGISIIVFLIMALIPGDPATAILGSFATPENVAALNEDLGLDKPLVQRYFIWLGNMLQGDFGRSFALNRPVLDEVMERFNATLVLAGSAFILCTVFGIAAGVISAANQYGLADKAITFFVLLGISIPSFFLGMMMILVFAVNLRWFPVSGMWPIFGDRTLWVLLDHLAMPAT
;
A
#
# COMPACT_ATOMS: atom_id res chain seq x y z
N LEU A 1 -2.29 10.11 33.22
CA LEU A 1 -1.01 10.39 32.57
C LEU A 1 -0.96 9.89 31.11
N MET A 2 -1.37 8.64 30.79
CA MET A 2 -1.34 8.11 29.42
C MET A 2 -2.31 8.82 28.46
N ALA A 3 -3.54 9.12 28.88
CA ALA A 3 -4.54 9.79 28.06
C ALA A 3 -4.07 11.19 27.60
N GLY A 4 -3.44 11.97 28.47
CA GLY A 4 -2.89 13.27 28.10
C GLY A 4 -1.73 13.19 27.10
N TYR A 5 -0.91 12.15 27.20
CA TYR A 5 0.16 11.89 26.23
C TYR A 5 -0.40 11.55 24.86
N ILE A 6 -1.39 10.64 24.80
CA ILE A 6 -2.06 10.23 23.57
C ILE A 6 -2.74 11.45 22.91
N LEU A 7 -3.50 12.22 23.70
CA LEU A 7 -4.17 13.43 23.20
C LEU A 7 -3.16 14.43 22.62
N LYS A 8 -2.05 14.69 23.33
CA LYS A 8 -1.00 15.57 22.83
C LYS A 8 -0.41 15.08 21.51
N ARG A 9 -0.20 13.78 21.36
CA ARG A 9 0.29 13.17 20.11
C ARG A 9 -0.71 13.30 18.96
N LEU A 10 -1.99 13.07 19.23
CA LEU A 10 -3.05 13.25 18.24
C LEU A 10 -3.15 14.71 17.78
N VAL A 11 -3.14 15.65 18.72
CA VAL A 11 -3.17 17.09 18.39
C VAL A 11 -1.92 17.49 17.58
N SER A 12 -0.73 16.99 17.94
CA SER A 12 0.49 17.30 17.18
C SER A 12 0.54 16.64 15.79
N ALA A 13 -0.26 15.61 15.54
CA ALA A 13 -0.37 15.01 14.21
C ALA A 13 -1.20 15.87 13.23
N VAL A 14 -2.16 16.67 13.74
CA VAL A 14 -3.03 17.49 12.90
C VAL A 14 -2.25 18.46 11.99
N PRO A 15 -1.33 19.29 12.48
CA PRO A 15 -0.57 20.20 11.62
C PRO A 15 0.31 19.45 10.61
N VAL A 16 0.81 18.26 10.96
CA VAL A 16 1.59 17.43 10.05
C VAL A 16 0.71 16.90 8.92
N LEU A 17 -0.48 16.39 9.25
CA LEU A 17 -1.44 15.91 8.25
C LEU A 17 -1.93 17.04 7.33
N LEU A 18 -2.20 18.21 7.89
CA LEU A 18 -2.55 19.39 7.10
C LEU A 18 -1.40 19.81 6.17
N GLY A 19 -0.18 19.84 6.68
CA GLY A 19 0.99 20.15 5.85
C GLY A 19 1.17 19.16 4.70
N ILE A 20 1.06 17.87 4.97
CA ILE A 20 1.12 16.83 3.93
C ILE A 20 -0.02 17.00 2.93
N SER A 21 -1.25 17.23 3.38
CA SER A 21 -2.40 17.39 2.49
C SER A 21 -2.26 18.59 1.55
N ILE A 22 -1.73 19.73 2.06
CA ILE A 22 -1.44 20.93 1.25
C ILE A 22 -0.36 20.58 0.20
N ILE A 23 0.73 19.96 0.61
CA ILE A 23 1.84 19.61 -0.30
C ILE A 23 1.34 18.69 -1.41
N VAL A 24 0.62 17.61 -1.06
CA VAL A 24 0.08 16.66 -2.03
C VAL A 24 -0.91 17.36 -2.98
N PHE A 25 -1.82 18.17 -2.44
CA PHE A 25 -2.76 18.94 -3.25
C PHE A 25 -2.06 19.88 -4.25
N LEU A 26 -1.03 20.62 -3.79
CA LEU A 26 -0.26 21.52 -4.65
C LEU A 26 0.52 20.74 -5.72
N ILE A 27 1.15 19.62 -5.37
CA ILE A 27 1.84 18.77 -6.35
C ILE A 27 0.86 18.34 -7.43
N MET A 28 -0.33 17.84 -7.06
CA MET A 28 -1.35 17.41 -8.02
C MET A 28 -1.87 18.57 -8.88
N ALA A 29 -2.03 19.76 -8.28
CA ALA A 29 -2.47 20.96 -8.99
C ALA A 29 -1.42 21.54 -9.95
N LEU A 30 -0.14 21.26 -9.73
CA LEU A 30 0.98 21.71 -10.56
C LEU A 30 1.37 20.73 -11.67
N ILE A 31 0.82 19.49 -11.66
CA ILE A 31 1.07 18.54 -12.73
C ILE A 31 0.55 19.14 -14.04
N PRO A 32 1.40 19.28 -15.08
CA PRO A 32 0.97 19.81 -16.36
C PRO A 32 -0.03 18.86 -17.02
N GLY A 33 -1.15 19.41 -17.47
CA GLY A 33 -2.24 18.69 -18.11
C GLY A 33 -3.60 19.18 -17.59
N ASP A 34 -4.58 19.14 -18.46
CA ASP A 34 -5.97 19.43 -18.09
C ASP A 34 -6.66 18.10 -17.73
N PRO A 35 -7.06 17.89 -16.44
CA PRO A 35 -7.76 16.69 -16.04
C PRO A 35 -9.03 16.44 -16.87
N ALA A 36 -9.76 17.48 -17.23
CA ALA A 36 -10.97 17.36 -18.05
C ALA A 36 -10.66 16.80 -19.45
N THR A 37 -9.59 17.28 -20.07
CA THR A 37 -9.12 16.74 -21.35
C THR A 37 -8.70 15.27 -21.23
N ALA A 38 -8.03 14.89 -20.16
CA ALA A 38 -7.62 13.51 -19.91
C ALA A 38 -8.82 12.56 -19.70
N ILE A 39 -9.88 13.04 -19.03
CA ILE A 39 -11.13 12.29 -18.81
C ILE A 39 -11.91 12.12 -20.11
N LEU A 40 -12.06 13.19 -20.87
CA LEU A 40 -12.85 13.20 -22.11
C LEU A 40 -12.15 12.46 -23.26
N GLY A 41 -10.82 12.40 -23.25
CA GLY A 41 -10.04 11.72 -24.28
C GLY A 41 -10.44 12.19 -25.69
N SER A 42 -10.95 11.28 -26.53
CA SER A 42 -11.39 11.59 -27.88
C SER A 42 -12.64 12.48 -27.97
N PHE A 43 -13.36 12.68 -26.85
CA PHE A 43 -14.53 13.58 -26.78
C PHE A 43 -14.20 14.98 -26.24
N ALA A 44 -12.92 15.32 -26.12
CA ALA A 44 -12.43 16.60 -25.61
C ALA A 44 -12.66 17.71 -26.66
N THR A 45 -13.88 18.23 -26.75
CA THR A 45 -14.18 19.49 -27.45
C THR A 45 -14.01 20.66 -26.45
N PRO A 46 -13.72 21.89 -26.91
CA PRO A 46 -13.60 23.04 -26.01
C PRO A 46 -14.83 23.24 -25.10
N GLU A 47 -16.02 22.99 -25.60
CA GLU A 47 -17.28 23.10 -24.86
C GLU A 47 -17.39 22.02 -23.77
N ASN A 48 -17.09 20.74 -24.08
CA ASN A 48 -17.13 19.65 -23.12
C ASN A 48 -16.08 19.81 -22.03
N VAL A 49 -14.89 20.29 -22.41
CA VAL A 49 -13.80 20.56 -21.46
C VAL A 49 -14.20 21.70 -20.51
N ALA A 50 -14.78 22.77 -21.01
CA ALA A 50 -15.25 23.88 -20.18
C ALA A 50 -16.35 23.44 -19.20
N ALA A 51 -17.35 22.70 -19.69
CA ALA A 51 -18.43 22.17 -18.87
C ALA A 51 -17.91 21.23 -17.77
N LEU A 52 -16.99 20.32 -18.10
CA LEU A 52 -16.42 19.40 -17.13
C LEU A 52 -15.50 20.11 -16.12
N ASN A 53 -14.77 21.15 -16.54
CA ASN A 53 -13.97 21.97 -15.64
C ASN A 53 -14.83 22.72 -14.61
N GLU A 54 -16.00 23.21 -15.03
CA GLU A 54 -16.97 23.82 -14.12
C GLU A 54 -17.57 22.81 -13.17
N ASP A 55 -18.00 21.64 -13.64
CA ASP A 55 -18.54 20.56 -12.81
C ASP A 55 -17.54 20.05 -11.76
N LEU A 56 -16.28 19.95 -12.13
CA LEU A 56 -15.20 19.54 -11.23
C LEU A 56 -14.68 20.71 -10.36
N GLY A 57 -15.16 21.95 -10.61
CA GLY A 57 -14.73 23.14 -9.90
C GLY A 57 -13.25 23.50 -10.16
N LEU A 58 -12.70 23.11 -11.30
CA LEU A 58 -11.31 23.37 -11.66
C LEU A 58 -11.09 24.84 -12.10
N ASP A 59 -12.15 25.55 -12.42
CA ASP A 59 -12.23 26.98 -12.70
C ASP A 59 -11.99 27.85 -11.44
N LYS A 60 -12.15 27.28 -10.24
CA LYS A 60 -12.04 28.02 -8.98
C LYS A 60 -10.58 28.26 -8.57
N PRO A 61 -10.31 29.35 -7.80
CA PRO A 61 -8.98 29.59 -7.24
C PRO A 61 -8.46 28.39 -6.43
N LEU A 62 -7.16 28.09 -6.52
CA LEU A 62 -6.52 26.92 -5.86
C LEU A 62 -6.86 26.80 -4.37
N VAL A 63 -6.89 27.91 -3.65
CA VAL A 63 -7.21 27.94 -2.22
C VAL A 63 -8.64 27.43 -1.98
N GLN A 64 -9.60 27.88 -2.81
CA GLN A 64 -11.00 27.46 -2.68
C GLN A 64 -11.14 25.97 -3.03
N ARG A 65 -10.45 25.50 -4.06
CA ARG A 65 -10.43 24.07 -4.44
C ARG A 65 -9.88 23.20 -3.33
N TYR A 66 -8.82 23.66 -2.65
CA TYR A 66 -8.26 22.94 -1.50
C TYR A 66 -9.28 22.76 -0.37
N PHE A 67 -9.97 23.82 0.02
CA PHE A 67 -10.94 23.74 1.12
C PHE A 67 -12.19 22.92 0.76
N ILE A 68 -12.65 22.98 -0.50
CA ILE A 68 -13.73 22.11 -1.00
C ILE A 68 -13.30 20.66 -0.93
N TRP A 69 -12.12 20.33 -1.48
CA TRP A 69 -11.57 18.99 -1.45
C TRP A 69 -11.37 18.48 -0.01
N LEU A 70 -10.81 19.29 0.86
CA LEU A 70 -10.62 18.92 2.27
C LEU A 70 -11.97 18.67 2.98
N GLY A 71 -12.97 19.52 2.72
CA GLY A 71 -14.31 19.36 3.27
C GLY A 71 -14.99 18.07 2.83
N ASN A 72 -14.90 17.72 1.55
CA ASN A 72 -15.42 16.46 1.00
C ASN A 72 -14.70 15.25 1.61
N MET A 73 -13.38 15.31 1.69
CA MET A 73 -12.56 14.25 2.31
C MET A 73 -12.94 14.00 3.77
N LEU A 74 -13.19 15.06 4.54
CA LEU A 74 -13.61 14.96 5.96
C LEU A 74 -15.02 14.36 6.11
N GLN A 75 -15.85 14.43 5.06
CA GLN A 75 -17.17 13.80 5.00
C GLN A 75 -17.13 12.36 4.45
N GLY A 76 -15.93 11.86 4.12
CA GLY A 76 -15.74 10.53 3.56
C GLY A 76 -15.85 10.45 2.04
N ASP A 77 -16.01 11.57 1.35
CA ASP A 77 -15.96 11.64 -0.10
C ASP A 77 -14.52 11.92 -0.56
N PHE A 78 -13.86 10.87 -1.01
CA PHE A 78 -12.50 10.91 -1.57
C PHE A 78 -12.49 11.12 -3.09
N GLY A 79 -13.65 11.38 -3.69
CA GLY A 79 -13.83 11.54 -5.12
C GLY A 79 -13.73 10.23 -5.91
N ARG A 80 -13.59 10.36 -7.22
CA ARG A 80 -13.48 9.23 -8.15
C ARG A 80 -12.12 9.21 -8.82
N SER A 81 -11.59 8.02 -9.02
CA SER A 81 -10.40 7.79 -9.84
C SER A 81 -10.77 7.90 -11.31
N PHE A 82 -10.16 8.82 -12.02
CA PHE A 82 -10.39 8.99 -13.46
C PHE A 82 -9.82 7.81 -14.27
N ALA A 83 -8.71 7.24 -13.84
CA ALA A 83 -8.08 6.11 -14.49
C ALA A 83 -8.87 4.80 -14.36
N LEU A 84 -9.51 4.58 -13.21
CA LEU A 84 -10.21 3.33 -12.88
C LEU A 84 -11.73 3.47 -12.95
N ASN A 85 -12.24 4.70 -13.08
CA ASN A 85 -13.67 5.05 -13.07
C ASN A 85 -14.45 4.48 -11.87
N ARG A 86 -13.78 4.43 -10.69
CA ARG A 86 -14.30 3.89 -9.42
C ARG A 86 -14.13 4.90 -8.29
N PRO A 87 -14.93 4.84 -7.20
CA PRO A 87 -14.70 5.63 -6.00
C PRO A 87 -13.28 5.38 -5.46
N VAL A 88 -12.57 6.46 -5.10
CA VAL A 88 -11.19 6.35 -4.58
C VAL A 88 -11.17 5.60 -3.24
N LEU A 89 -12.18 5.80 -2.40
CA LEU A 89 -12.27 5.13 -1.10
C LEU A 89 -12.32 3.61 -1.24
N ASP A 90 -13.08 3.09 -2.20
CA ASP A 90 -13.18 1.65 -2.44
C ASP A 90 -11.84 1.06 -2.88
N GLU A 91 -11.13 1.76 -3.77
CA GLU A 91 -9.78 1.36 -4.20
C GLU A 91 -8.78 1.37 -3.04
N VAL A 92 -8.81 2.42 -2.23
CA VAL A 92 -7.93 2.51 -1.05
C VAL A 92 -8.21 1.39 -0.07
N MET A 93 -9.49 1.11 0.22
CA MET A 93 -9.87 0.06 1.15
C MET A 93 -9.55 -1.35 0.64
N GLU A 94 -9.70 -1.59 -0.65
CA GLU A 94 -9.29 -2.86 -1.27
C GLU A 94 -7.78 -3.09 -1.12
N ARG A 95 -6.96 -2.06 -1.43
CA ARG A 95 -5.50 -2.13 -1.29
C ARG A 95 -5.05 -2.21 0.16
N PHE A 96 -5.72 -1.45 1.04
CA PHE A 96 -5.43 -1.46 2.47
C PHE A 96 -5.70 -2.83 3.09
N ASN A 97 -6.82 -3.47 2.72
CA ASN A 97 -7.13 -4.82 3.18
C ASN A 97 -6.07 -5.84 2.73
N ALA A 98 -5.64 -5.78 1.47
CA ALA A 98 -4.56 -6.63 0.98
C ALA A 98 -3.25 -6.41 1.76
N THR A 99 -2.91 -5.16 2.07
CA THR A 99 -1.74 -4.80 2.88
C THR A 99 -1.86 -5.33 4.31
N LEU A 100 -3.04 -5.22 4.94
CA LEU A 100 -3.25 -5.75 6.29
C LEU A 100 -3.10 -7.27 6.35
N VAL A 101 -3.65 -7.99 5.37
CA VAL A 101 -3.52 -9.45 5.30
C VAL A 101 -2.07 -9.86 5.12
N LEU A 102 -1.35 -9.21 4.21
CA LEU A 102 0.07 -9.48 3.97
C LEU A 102 0.92 -9.14 5.21
N ALA A 103 0.78 -7.95 5.75
CA ALA A 103 1.54 -7.50 6.91
C ALA A 103 1.26 -8.37 8.15
N GLY A 104 -0.01 -8.73 8.38
CA GLY A 104 -0.42 -9.63 9.46
C GLY A 104 0.20 -11.03 9.30
N SER A 105 0.17 -11.58 8.10
CA SER A 105 0.76 -12.89 7.80
C SER A 105 2.28 -12.87 8.00
N ALA A 106 2.97 -11.87 7.46
CA ALA A 106 4.41 -11.71 7.62
C ALA A 106 4.79 -11.51 9.10
N PHE A 107 4.02 -10.71 9.86
CA PHE A 107 4.24 -10.50 11.28
C PHE A 107 4.11 -11.80 12.09
N ILE A 108 3.08 -12.61 11.81
CA ILE A 108 2.88 -13.90 12.48
C ILE A 108 4.04 -14.85 12.16
N LEU A 109 4.41 -14.99 10.89
CA LEU A 109 5.53 -15.84 10.48
C LEU A 109 6.84 -15.39 11.12
N CYS A 110 7.17 -14.12 11.02
CA CYS A 110 8.39 -13.54 11.61
C CYS A 110 8.44 -13.77 13.13
N THR A 111 7.30 -13.58 13.82
CA THR A 111 7.23 -13.78 15.28
C THR A 111 7.42 -15.25 15.65
N VAL A 112 6.70 -16.16 15.00
CA VAL A 112 6.76 -17.59 15.29
C VAL A 112 8.16 -18.15 15.00
N PHE A 113 8.67 -17.92 13.79
CA PHE A 113 9.98 -18.44 13.41
C PHE A 113 11.12 -17.73 14.14
N GLY A 114 11.00 -16.42 14.36
CA GLY A 114 12.01 -15.64 15.09
C GLY A 114 12.11 -16.07 16.56
N ILE A 115 10.99 -16.26 17.25
CA ILE A 115 10.99 -16.76 18.63
C ILE A 115 11.53 -18.21 18.68
N ALA A 116 11.06 -19.07 17.78
CA ALA A 116 11.52 -20.46 17.73
C ALA A 116 13.04 -20.54 17.48
N ALA A 117 13.54 -19.82 16.51
CA ALA A 117 14.97 -19.75 16.21
C ALA A 117 15.76 -19.18 17.40
N GLY A 118 15.27 -18.09 18.02
CA GLY A 118 15.91 -17.51 19.19
C GLY A 118 15.99 -18.46 20.38
N VAL A 119 14.91 -19.19 20.67
CA VAL A 119 14.88 -20.19 21.75
C VAL A 119 15.86 -21.36 21.47
N ILE A 120 15.85 -21.89 20.24
CA ILE A 120 16.75 -22.98 19.83
C ILE A 120 18.21 -22.53 19.93
N SER A 121 18.52 -21.32 19.46
CA SER A 121 19.85 -20.72 19.53
C SER A 121 20.31 -20.56 20.99
N ALA A 122 19.46 -19.98 21.84
CA ALA A 122 19.76 -19.79 23.26
C ALA A 122 19.94 -21.12 24.03
N ALA A 123 19.12 -22.13 23.73
CA ALA A 123 19.23 -23.45 24.36
C ALA A 123 20.49 -24.22 23.92
N ASN A 124 21.05 -23.91 22.76
CA ASN A 124 22.25 -24.57 22.20
C ASN A 124 23.39 -23.58 21.98
N GLN A 125 23.58 -22.64 22.89
CA GLN A 125 24.55 -21.56 22.79
C GLN A 125 25.96 -22.09 22.42
N TYR A 126 26.55 -21.47 21.40
CA TYR A 126 27.83 -21.86 20.77
C TYR A 126 27.84 -23.22 20.09
N GLY A 127 26.72 -23.95 20.09
CA GLY A 127 26.56 -25.23 19.41
C GLY A 127 26.38 -25.10 17.90
N LEU A 128 26.20 -26.25 17.22
CA LEU A 128 25.99 -26.27 15.77
C LEU A 128 24.66 -25.62 15.35
N ALA A 129 23.60 -25.80 16.15
CA ALA A 129 22.31 -25.19 15.89
C ALA A 129 22.38 -23.66 15.95
N ASP A 130 23.01 -23.11 16.98
CA ASP A 130 23.23 -21.68 17.15
C ASP A 130 24.06 -21.08 15.98
N LYS A 131 25.16 -21.74 15.61
CA LYS A 131 26.00 -21.32 14.48
C LYS A 131 25.24 -21.35 13.15
N ALA A 132 24.43 -22.39 12.92
CA ALA A 132 23.63 -22.50 11.72
C ALA A 132 22.56 -21.40 11.64
N ILE A 133 21.79 -21.18 12.72
CA ILE A 133 20.78 -20.12 12.78
C ILE A 133 21.44 -18.75 12.53
N THR A 134 22.54 -18.46 13.24
CA THR A 134 23.28 -17.21 13.08
C THR A 134 23.79 -17.02 11.63
N PHE A 135 24.30 -18.08 11.02
CA PHE A 135 24.73 -18.06 9.61
C PHE A 135 23.58 -17.70 8.66
N PHE A 136 22.42 -18.36 8.79
CA PHE A 136 21.27 -18.08 7.94
C PHE A 136 20.68 -16.68 8.17
N VAL A 137 20.64 -16.20 9.42
CA VAL A 137 20.22 -14.84 9.75
C VAL A 137 21.14 -13.81 9.10
N LEU A 138 22.45 -13.98 9.24
CA LEU A 138 23.44 -13.07 8.64
C LEU A 138 23.35 -13.10 7.11
N LEU A 139 23.19 -14.28 6.52
CA LEU A 139 22.98 -14.43 5.07
C LEU A 139 21.73 -13.69 4.61
N GLY A 140 20.61 -13.86 5.32
CA GLY A 140 19.35 -13.20 5.00
C GLY A 140 19.42 -11.67 5.09
N ILE A 141 20.09 -11.13 6.11
CA ILE A 141 20.27 -9.67 6.26
C ILE A 141 21.24 -9.11 5.19
N SER A 142 22.20 -9.91 4.74
CA SER A 142 23.19 -9.49 3.74
C SER A 142 22.61 -9.39 2.32
N ILE A 143 21.51 -10.09 2.04
CA ILE A 143 20.87 -10.06 0.73
C ILE A 143 19.83 -8.93 0.68
N PRO A 144 19.88 -8.00 -0.30
CA PRO A 144 18.84 -6.99 -0.45
C PRO A 144 17.46 -7.64 -0.65
N SER A 145 16.46 -7.20 0.10
CA SER A 145 15.12 -7.81 0.10
C SER A 145 14.46 -7.85 -1.29
N PHE A 146 14.64 -6.78 -2.10
CA PHE A 146 14.11 -6.74 -3.46
C PHE A 146 14.75 -7.81 -4.37
N PHE A 147 16.06 -8.07 -4.20
CA PHE A 147 16.76 -9.09 -4.96
C PHE A 147 16.29 -10.49 -4.56
N LEU A 148 16.17 -10.75 -3.25
CA LEU A 148 15.63 -12.00 -2.75
C LEU A 148 14.22 -12.26 -3.29
N GLY A 149 13.34 -11.24 -3.21
CA GLY A 149 11.98 -11.35 -3.75
C GLY A 149 11.95 -11.67 -5.25
N MET A 150 12.77 -10.98 -6.05
CA MET A 150 12.87 -11.28 -7.48
C MET A 150 13.36 -12.69 -7.76
N MET A 151 14.37 -13.16 -7.02
CA MET A 151 14.89 -14.52 -7.16
C MET A 151 13.85 -15.57 -6.77
N MET A 152 13.09 -15.33 -5.69
CA MET A 152 12.00 -16.21 -5.28
C MET A 152 10.92 -16.31 -6.37
N ILE A 153 10.49 -15.19 -6.94
CA ILE A 153 9.53 -15.19 -8.06
C ILE A 153 10.09 -15.97 -9.25
N LEU A 154 11.33 -15.70 -9.65
CA LEU A 154 11.95 -16.37 -10.80
C LEU A 154 12.04 -17.89 -10.60
N VAL A 155 12.50 -18.33 -9.44
CA VAL A 155 12.71 -19.75 -9.16
C VAL A 155 11.38 -20.45 -8.90
N PHE A 156 10.60 -19.98 -7.94
CA PHE A 156 9.44 -20.72 -7.44
C PHE A 156 8.16 -20.46 -8.23
N ALA A 157 7.96 -19.25 -8.76
CA ALA A 157 6.74 -18.96 -9.52
C ALA A 157 6.92 -19.21 -11.03
N VAL A 158 8.04 -18.79 -11.63
CA VAL A 158 8.22 -18.87 -13.09
C VAL A 158 8.77 -20.25 -13.49
N ASN A 159 9.89 -20.68 -12.89
CA ASN A 159 10.54 -21.93 -13.28
C ASN A 159 9.85 -23.16 -12.72
N LEU A 160 9.63 -23.22 -11.41
CA LEU A 160 9.02 -24.37 -10.74
C LEU A 160 7.50 -24.33 -10.77
N ARG A 161 6.89 -23.17 -10.95
CA ARG A 161 5.43 -22.97 -10.99
C ARG A 161 4.71 -23.50 -9.74
N TRP A 162 5.36 -23.39 -8.59
CA TRP A 162 4.80 -23.82 -7.31
C TRP A 162 3.86 -22.78 -6.73
N PHE A 163 4.16 -21.50 -6.98
CA PHE A 163 3.39 -20.38 -6.41
C PHE A 163 2.97 -19.40 -7.49
N PRO A 164 1.92 -18.60 -7.27
CA PRO A 164 1.50 -17.57 -8.19
C PRO A 164 2.53 -16.43 -8.26
N VAL A 165 2.62 -15.79 -9.43
CA VAL A 165 3.59 -14.71 -9.69
C VAL A 165 3.21 -13.41 -8.99
N SER A 166 1.91 -13.11 -8.85
CA SER A 166 1.43 -11.83 -8.31
C SER A 166 -0.04 -11.87 -7.92
N GLY A 167 -0.46 -10.85 -7.18
CA GLY A 167 -1.85 -10.65 -6.76
C GLY A 167 -2.17 -11.36 -5.45
N MET A 168 -3.22 -10.91 -4.77
CA MET A 168 -3.76 -11.54 -3.57
C MET A 168 -4.73 -12.68 -3.93
N TRP A 169 -5.37 -12.58 -5.10
CA TRP A 169 -6.34 -13.53 -5.61
C TRP A 169 -6.09 -13.79 -7.09
N PRO A 170 -6.44 -14.98 -7.60
CA PRO A 170 -6.42 -15.25 -9.02
C PRO A 170 -7.42 -14.35 -9.76
N ILE A 171 -7.12 -14.04 -11.01
CA ILE A 171 -8.02 -13.25 -11.88
C ILE A 171 -9.32 -14.02 -12.14
N PHE A 172 -9.23 -15.35 -12.25
CA PHE A 172 -10.37 -16.24 -12.45
C PHE A 172 -10.29 -17.39 -11.43
N GLY A 173 -11.43 -17.73 -10.81
CA GLY A 173 -11.53 -18.83 -9.86
C GLY A 173 -12.07 -18.43 -8.49
N ASP A 174 -12.16 -19.40 -7.59
CA ASP A 174 -12.73 -19.22 -6.26
C ASP A 174 -11.74 -18.58 -5.29
N ARG A 175 -12.26 -17.67 -4.47
CA ARG A 175 -11.51 -17.02 -3.37
C ARG A 175 -11.58 -17.88 -2.12
N THR A 176 -10.81 -18.95 -2.07
CA THR A 176 -10.75 -19.85 -0.92
C THR A 176 -9.54 -19.53 -0.03
N LEU A 177 -9.59 -20.02 1.22
CA LEU A 177 -8.48 -19.85 2.15
C LEU A 177 -7.17 -20.47 1.62
N TRP A 178 -7.25 -21.63 0.96
CA TRP A 178 -6.08 -22.28 0.38
C TRP A 178 -5.44 -21.48 -0.73
N VAL A 179 -6.23 -20.91 -1.61
CA VAL A 179 -5.76 -20.00 -2.66
C VAL A 179 -5.08 -18.77 -2.06
N LEU A 180 -5.63 -18.20 -0.97
CA LEU A 180 -5.01 -17.09 -0.27
C LEU A 180 -3.65 -17.47 0.32
N LEU A 181 -3.54 -18.65 0.94
CA LEU A 181 -2.28 -19.11 1.52
C LEU A 181 -1.20 -19.32 0.46
N ASP A 182 -1.56 -19.86 -0.72
CA ASP A 182 -0.64 -20.00 -1.85
C ASP A 182 -0.11 -18.62 -2.33
N HIS A 183 -0.98 -17.60 -2.39
CA HIS A 183 -0.59 -16.24 -2.78
C HIS A 183 0.22 -15.51 -1.71
N LEU A 184 0.04 -15.85 -0.43
CA LEU A 184 0.77 -15.27 0.69
C LEU A 184 2.12 -15.95 0.96
N ALA A 185 2.31 -17.19 0.53
CA ALA A 185 3.47 -18.00 0.90
C ALA A 185 4.82 -17.30 0.58
N MET A 186 4.97 -16.79 -0.64
CA MET A 186 6.21 -16.09 -1.02
C MET A 186 6.34 -14.67 -0.46
N PRO A 187 5.35 -13.77 -0.59
CA PRO A 187 5.53 -12.38 -0.17
C PRO A 187 5.51 -12.19 1.35
N ALA A 188 5.05 -13.17 2.13
CA ALA A 188 5.04 -13.09 3.59
C ALA A 188 6.31 -13.65 4.25
N THR A 189 7.16 -14.36 3.49
CA THR A 189 8.44 -14.91 3.97
C THR A 189 9.61 -14.03 3.63
#